data_964daca61224f0cb5aa7b22e5dd0ce61
#
_entry.id   964daca61224f0cb5aa7b22e5dd0ce61
#
_cell.length_a   1.000
_cell.length_b   1.000
_cell.length_c   1.000
_cell.angle_alpha   90.00
_cell.angle_beta   90.00
_cell.angle_gamma   90.00
#
_symmetry.space_group_name_H-M   'P 1'
#
loop_
_entity.id
_entity.type
_entity.pdbx_description
1 polymer ?
#
loop_
_entity_poly.entity_id
_entity_poly.type
_entity_poly.pdbx_seq_one_letter_code
_entity_poly.pdbx_strand_id
1 'polypeptide(L)'
;METKLVEMMMRVYYWMKGAAFFWLGWLAGLGIFGTMASLTALTEAHQSAKWRADLLTFSGFWDSYKANRRDSWGLNLFYTLLSVFLCWLIFITSQMRGMIFLVALVIQVNVLVLVNLALVAESQMRVVYQGEASQFIKFSFFQLLVTPRPNLLTLVYSLVIVWVVMTFPALAFIFAVPLWVTSLSSFYLREWRRQGVIPHEPEESQSL
;
A
#
# COMPACT_ATOMS: atom_id res chain seq x y z
N MET A 1 -0.75 12.65 32.26
CA MET A 1 -1.74 11.74 31.67
C MET A 1 -2.49 12.38 30.51
N GLU A 2 -2.91 13.62 30.62
CA GLU A 2 -3.66 14.36 29.58
C GLU A 2 -2.93 14.46 28.24
N THR A 3 -1.62 14.71 28.24
CA THR A 3 -0.83 14.84 27.02
C THR A 3 -0.80 13.55 26.18
N LYS A 4 -0.72 12.37 26.80
CA LYS A 4 -0.75 11.08 26.08
C LYS A 4 -2.12 10.77 25.48
N LEU A 5 -3.19 11.17 26.19
CA LEU A 5 -4.56 10.99 25.70
C LEU A 5 -4.81 11.88 24.47
N VAL A 6 -4.39 13.12 24.54
CA VAL A 6 -4.50 14.07 23.40
C VAL A 6 -3.70 13.57 22.20
N GLU A 7 -2.48 13.09 22.41
CA GLU A 7 -1.66 12.52 21.32
C GLU A 7 -2.34 11.30 20.67
N MET A 8 -2.91 10.40 21.48
CA MET A 8 -3.64 9.24 20.98
C MET A 8 -4.87 9.66 20.18
N MET A 9 -5.66 10.63 20.66
CA MET A 9 -6.80 11.18 19.94
C MET A 9 -6.39 11.81 18.60
N MET A 10 -5.29 12.55 18.57
CA MET A 10 -4.75 13.16 17.34
C MET A 10 -4.30 12.10 16.33
N ARG A 11 -3.73 10.99 16.77
CA ARG A 11 -3.38 9.85 15.89
C ARG A 11 -4.62 9.16 15.32
N VAL A 12 -5.64 8.93 16.15
CA VAL A 12 -6.92 8.37 15.70
C VAL A 12 -7.57 9.28 14.67
N TYR A 13 -7.62 10.59 14.93
CA TYR A 13 -8.14 11.58 14.00
C TYR A 13 -7.35 11.61 12.68
N TYR A 14 -6.03 11.50 12.75
CA TYR A 14 -5.17 11.39 11.58
C TYR A 14 -5.54 10.18 10.69
N TRP A 15 -5.73 9.01 11.30
CA TRP A 15 -6.11 7.81 10.55
C TRP A 15 -7.52 7.91 9.96
N MET A 16 -8.49 8.45 10.70
CA MET A 16 -9.84 8.66 10.19
C MET A 16 -9.84 9.59 8.95
N LYS A 17 -9.08 10.68 9.03
CA LYS A 17 -8.91 11.63 7.94
C LYS A 17 -8.25 10.98 6.72
N GLY A 18 -7.19 10.21 6.93
CA GLY A 18 -6.50 9.44 5.89
C GLY A 18 -7.42 8.40 5.23
N ALA A 19 -8.25 7.70 6.01
CA ALA A 19 -9.24 6.77 5.48
C ALA A 19 -10.28 7.47 4.60
N ALA A 20 -10.82 8.60 5.07
CA ALA A 20 -11.80 9.37 4.31
C ALA A 20 -11.21 9.83 2.95
N PHE A 21 -9.98 10.32 2.95
CA PHE A 21 -9.29 10.73 1.72
C PHE A 21 -9.06 9.55 0.77
N PHE A 22 -8.60 8.41 1.29
CA PHE A 22 -8.42 7.20 0.49
C PHE A 22 -9.73 6.77 -0.17
N TRP A 23 -10.82 6.65 0.59
CA TRP A 23 -12.10 6.20 0.06
C TRP A 23 -12.68 7.17 -0.96
N LEU A 24 -12.54 8.48 -0.74
CA LEU A 24 -12.93 9.49 -1.73
C LEU A 24 -12.13 9.36 -3.03
N GLY A 25 -10.83 9.19 -2.95
CA GLY A 25 -9.96 8.97 -4.12
C GLY A 25 -10.28 7.66 -4.83
N TRP A 26 -10.54 6.59 -4.07
CA TRP A 26 -10.92 5.29 -4.60
C TRP A 26 -12.25 5.34 -5.36
N LEU A 27 -13.27 5.98 -4.80
CA LEU A 27 -14.56 6.21 -5.45
C LEU A 27 -14.43 7.09 -6.69
N ALA A 28 -13.65 8.17 -6.62
CA ALA A 28 -13.40 9.05 -7.77
C ALA A 28 -12.68 8.35 -8.93
N GLY A 29 -11.94 7.28 -8.64
CA GLY A 29 -11.32 6.40 -9.63
C GLY A 29 -12.17 5.20 -10.02
N LEU A 30 -13.48 5.17 -9.71
CA LEU A 30 -14.38 4.04 -9.93
C LEU A 30 -13.86 2.73 -9.32
N GLY A 31 -13.22 2.82 -8.17
CA GLY A 31 -12.63 1.69 -7.45
C GLY A 31 -11.33 1.22 -8.11
N ILE A 32 -11.44 0.46 -9.18
CA ILE A 32 -10.32 -0.19 -9.86
C ILE A 32 -9.22 0.80 -10.27
N PHE A 33 -9.59 1.89 -10.95
CA PHE A 33 -8.62 2.86 -11.48
C PHE A 33 -8.09 3.86 -10.44
N GLY A 34 -8.73 3.94 -9.28
CA GLY A 34 -8.35 4.84 -8.19
C GLY A 34 -7.41 4.23 -7.16
N THR A 35 -7.30 2.91 -7.09
CA THR A 35 -6.60 2.22 -5.99
C THR A 35 -5.16 2.66 -5.87
N MET A 36 -4.37 2.55 -6.95
CA MET A 36 -2.95 2.89 -6.92
C MET A 36 -2.72 4.39 -6.69
N ALA A 37 -3.47 5.24 -7.40
CA ALA A 37 -3.39 6.69 -7.24
C ALA A 37 -3.73 7.12 -5.81
N SER A 38 -4.75 6.51 -5.19
CA SER A 38 -5.13 6.80 -3.80
C SER A 38 -4.10 6.30 -2.79
N LEU A 39 -3.51 5.11 -3.01
CA LEU A 39 -2.43 4.59 -2.17
C LEU A 39 -1.19 5.48 -2.25
N THR A 40 -0.76 5.85 -3.45
CA THR A 40 0.40 6.73 -3.65
C THR A 40 0.16 8.10 -3.05
N ALA A 41 -1.00 8.73 -3.31
CA ALA A 41 -1.36 10.02 -2.76
C ALA A 41 -1.44 10.01 -1.22
N LEU A 42 -1.98 8.93 -0.62
CA LEU A 42 -2.00 8.79 0.83
C LEU A 42 -0.60 8.60 1.41
N THR A 43 0.27 7.86 0.72
CA THR A 43 1.67 7.68 1.11
C THR A 43 2.44 9.00 1.08
N GLU A 44 2.31 9.78 0.01
CA GLU A 44 2.92 11.11 -0.12
C GLU A 44 2.41 12.06 0.97
N ALA A 45 1.09 12.10 1.17
CA ALA A 45 0.48 12.91 2.21
C ALA A 45 0.95 12.51 3.60
N HIS A 46 1.15 11.20 3.86
CA HIS A 46 1.68 10.71 5.13
C HIS A 46 3.15 11.11 5.32
N GLN A 47 3.98 10.98 4.30
CA GLN A 47 5.40 11.36 4.37
C GLN A 47 5.57 12.87 4.61
N SER A 48 4.72 13.69 3.98
CA SER A 48 4.72 15.15 4.15
C SER A 48 4.21 15.58 5.52
N ALA A 49 3.15 14.92 6.01
CA ALA A 49 2.50 15.29 7.27
C ALA A 49 3.24 14.78 8.53
N LYS A 50 4.10 13.77 8.43
CA LYS A 50 4.89 13.19 9.55
C LYS A 50 4.04 13.02 10.83
N TRP A 51 2.87 12.41 10.73
CA TRP A 51 1.88 12.21 11.81
C TRP A 51 1.14 13.46 12.29
N ARG A 52 1.35 14.61 11.68
CA ARG A 52 0.64 15.84 12.03
C ARG A 52 -0.66 15.95 11.27
N ALA A 53 -1.78 15.87 11.97
CA ALA A 53 -3.13 15.89 11.36
C ALA A 53 -3.50 17.25 10.73
N ASP A 54 -2.89 18.33 11.18
CA ASP A 54 -3.04 19.68 10.61
C ASP A 54 -2.40 19.78 9.21
N LEU A 55 -1.29 19.10 8.99
CA LEU A 55 -0.59 19.07 7.70
C LEU A 55 -1.22 18.11 6.68
N LEU A 56 -2.01 17.13 7.13
CA LEU A 56 -2.74 16.24 6.24
C LEU A 56 -3.95 16.98 5.66
N THR A 57 -3.78 17.69 4.54
CA THR A 57 -4.85 18.47 3.89
C THR A 57 -5.49 17.71 2.75
N PHE A 58 -6.80 17.93 2.54
CA PHE A 58 -7.51 17.32 1.40
C PHE A 58 -6.98 17.86 0.06
N SER A 59 -6.65 19.14 -0.02
CA SER A 59 -6.07 19.76 -1.23
C SER A 59 -4.78 19.06 -1.62
N GLY A 60 -3.83 18.92 -0.67
CA GLY A 60 -2.54 18.24 -0.93
C GLY A 60 -2.74 16.79 -1.39
N PHE A 61 -3.61 16.03 -0.71
CA PHE A 61 -3.97 14.69 -1.15
C PHE A 61 -4.56 14.66 -2.56
N TRP A 62 -5.50 15.59 -2.86
CA TRP A 62 -6.21 15.61 -4.14
C TRP A 62 -5.33 16.01 -5.31
N ASP A 63 -4.38 16.92 -5.08
CA ASP A 63 -3.40 17.33 -6.09
C ASP A 63 -2.42 16.19 -6.38
N SER A 64 -1.93 15.50 -5.37
CA SER A 64 -1.14 14.28 -5.51
C SER A 64 -1.92 13.16 -6.22
N TYR A 65 -3.19 12.97 -5.86
CA TYR A 65 -4.07 11.99 -6.51
C TYR A 65 -4.22 12.26 -8.01
N LYS A 66 -4.49 13.54 -8.39
CA LYS A 66 -4.62 13.92 -9.81
C LYS A 66 -3.33 13.69 -10.58
N ALA A 67 -2.19 14.07 -10.02
CA ALA A 67 -0.89 13.87 -10.62
C ALA A 67 -0.61 12.38 -10.86
N ASN A 68 -0.82 11.56 -9.84
CA ASN A 68 -0.54 10.12 -9.91
C ASN A 68 -1.58 9.33 -10.74
N ARG A 69 -2.82 9.81 -10.85
CA ARG A 69 -3.90 9.09 -11.55
C ARG A 69 -3.57 8.81 -13.01
N ARG A 70 -3.03 9.79 -13.73
CA ARG A 70 -2.73 9.66 -15.16
C ARG A 70 -1.59 8.67 -15.40
N ASP A 71 -0.56 8.76 -14.59
CA ASP A 71 0.67 7.97 -14.76
C ASP A 71 0.53 6.55 -14.24
N SER A 72 -0.33 6.32 -13.25
CA SER A 72 -0.55 4.98 -12.67
C SER A 72 -1.69 4.19 -13.33
N TRP A 73 -2.48 4.80 -14.23
CA TRP A 73 -3.67 4.17 -14.79
C TRP A 73 -3.38 2.85 -15.50
N GLY A 74 -2.40 2.83 -16.40
CA GLY A 74 -2.03 1.64 -17.15
C GLY A 74 -1.50 0.51 -16.26
N LEU A 75 -0.68 0.85 -15.27
CA LEU A 75 -0.12 -0.09 -14.31
C LEU A 75 -1.18 -0.66 -13.38
N ASN A 76 -2.06 0.19 -12.87
CA ASN A 76 -3.17 -0.24 -12.03
C ASN A 76 -4.11 -1.19 -12.76
N LEU A 77 -4.41 -0.89 -14.03
CA LEU A 77 -5.19 -1.78 -14.90
C LEU A 77 -4.49 -3.12 -15.08
N PHE A 78 -3.18 -3.11 -15.35
CA PHE A 78 -2.38 -4.33 -15.51
C PHE A 78 -2.44 -5.21 -14.26
N TYR A 79 -2.13 -4.67 -13.07
CA TYR A 79 -2.16 -5.44 -11.82
C TYR A 79 -3.56 -5.93 -11.46
N THR A 80 -4.59 -5.12 -11.74
CA THR A 80 -5.98 -5.51 -11.48
C THR A 80 -6.41 -6.64 -12.40
N LEU A 81 -6.17 -6.53 -13.70
CA LEU A 81 -6.51 -7.59 -14.66
C LEU A 81 -5.76 -8.88 -14.35
N LEU A 82 -4.48 -8.78 -14.02
CA LEU A 82 -3.67 -9.94 -13.63
C LEU A 82 -4.21 -10.59 -12.35
N SER A 83 -4.58 -9.81 -11.35
CA SER A 83 -5.15 -10.33 -10.10
C SER A 83 -6.51 -10.98 -10.32
N VAL A 84 -7.39 -10.37 -11.11
CA VAL A 84 -8.70 -10.94 -11.48
C VAL A 84 -8.51 -12.25 -12.24
N PHE A 85 -7.60 -12.28 -13.21
CA PHE A 85 -7.29 -13.48 -13.98
C PHE A 85 -6.76 -14.61 -13.08
N LEU A 86 -5.86 -14.30 -12.15
CA LEU A 86 -5.35 -15.28 -11.19
C LEU A 86 -6.45 -15.79 -10.24
N CYS A 87 -7.33 -14.91 -9.76
CA CYS A 87 -8.48 -15.31 -8.94
C CYS A 87 -9.42 -16.25 -9.72
N TRP A 88 -9.66 -15.95 -10.99
CA TRP A 88 -10.47 -16.81 -11.86
C TRP A 88 -9.81 -18.17 -12.08
N LEU A 89 -8.50 -18.22 -12.34
CA LEU A 89 -7.74 -19.48 -12.44
C LEU A 89 -7.80 -20.29 -11.14
N ILE A 90 -7.62 -19.64 -9.97
CA ILE A 90 -7.72 -20.28 -8.66
C ILE A 90 -9.13 -20.88 -8.47
N PHE A 91 -10.17 -20.14 -8.86
CA PHE A 91 -11.55 -20.63 -8.77
C PHE A 91 -11.77 -21.89 -9.62
N ILE A 92 -11.30 -21.91 -10.87
CA ILE A 92 -11.40 -23.10 -11.74
C ILE A 92 -10.59 -24.27 -11.16
N THR A 93 -9.33 -24.02 -10.78
CA THR A 93 -8.43 -25.07 -10.27
C THR A 93 -8.95 -25.67 -8.98
N SER A 94 -9.60 -24.89 -8.12
CA SER A 94 -10.18 -25.36 -6.86
C SER A 94 -11.35 -26.36 -7.05
N GLN A 95 -11.99 -26.36 -8.22
CA GLN A 95 -13.06 -27.30 -8.55
C GLN A 95 -12.55 -28.64 -9.12
N MET A 96 -11.27 -28.69 -9.50
CA MET A 96 -10.64 -29.88 -10.06
C MET A 96 -10.12 -30.80 -8.96
N ARG A 97 -10.15 -32.12 -9.19
CA ARG A 97 -9.67 -33.12 -8.23
C ARG A 97 -8.35 -33.72 -8.72
N GLY A 98 -7.43 -33.93 -7.81
CA GLY A 98 -6.15 -34.56 -8.07
C GLY A 98 -4.97 -33.77 -7.51
N MET A 99 -3.86 -34.48 -7.27
CA MET A 99 -2.67 -33.87 -6.61
C MET A 99 -2.01 -32.76 -7.46
N ILE A 100 -2.06 -32.91 -8.79
CA ILE A 100 -1.51 -31.91 -9.73
C ILE A 100 -2.25 -30.56 -9.58
N PHE A 101 -3.58 -30.59 -9.45
CA PHE A 101 -4.39 -29.37 -9.28
C PHE A 101 -4.15 -28.70 -7.91
N LEU A 102 -3.89 -29.48 -6.87
CA LEU A 102 -3.52 -28.96 -5.56
C LEU A 102 -2.19 -28.23 -5.62
N VAL A 103 -1.18 -28.80 -6.29
CA VAL A 103 0.11 -28.12 -6.51
C VAL A 103 -0.06 -26.85 -7.33
N ALA A 104 -0.85 -26.93 -8.42
CA ALA A 104 -1.15 -25.75 -9.24
C ALA A 104 -1.84 -24.63 -8.42
N LEU A 105 -2.80 -24.97 -7.57
CA LEU A 105 -3.50 -24.03 -6.69
C LEU A 105 -2.55 -23.35 -5.74
N VAL A 106 -1.63 -24.09 -5.11
CA VAL A 106 -0.60 -23.51 -4.22
C VAL A 106 0.28 -22.51 -4.99
N ILE A 107 0.72 -22.88 -6.19
CA ILE A 107 1.52 -21.97 -7.04
C ILE A 107 0.73 -20.71 -7.40
N GLN A 108 -0.52 -20.84 -7.84
CA GLN A 108 -1.37 -19.70 -8.22
C GLN A 108 -1.62 -18.74 -7.07
N VAL A 109 -1.88 -19.26 -5.86
CA VAL A 109 -2.04 -18.43 -4.66
C VAL A 109 -0.76 -17.67 -4.33
N ASN A 110 0.40 -18.33 -4.42
CA ASN A 110 1.68 -17.66 -4.20
C ASN A 110 1.93 -16.56 -5.24
N VAL A 111 1.65 -16.82 -6.52
CA VAL A 111 1.78 -15.80 -7.58
C VAL A 111 0.84 -14.63 -7.34
N LEU A 112 -0.40 -14.88 -6.92
CA LEU A 112 -1.36 -13.81 -6.58
C LEU A 112 -0.84 -12.93 -5.43
N VAL A 113 -0.28 -13.54 -4.39
CA VAL A 113 0.34 -12.81 -3.26
C VAL A 113 1.51 -11.96 -3.75
N LEU A 114 2.41 -12.52 -4.57
CA LEU A 114 3.55 -11.79 -5.13
C LEU A 114 3.13 -10.60 -5.99
N VAL A 115 2.11 -10.76 -6.83
CA VAL A 115 1.56 -9.68 -7.66
C VAL A 115 1.02 -8.53 -6.80
N ASN A 116 0.29 -8.85 -5.73
CA ASN A 116 -0.22 -7.82 -4.81
C ASN A 116 0.90 -7.14 -4.00
N LEU A 117 1.92 -7.89 -3.57
CA LEU A 117 3.10 -7.31 -2.94
C LEU A 117 3.87 -6.38 -3.89
N ALA A 118 3.98 -6.75 -5.18
CA ALA A 118 4.61 -5.90 -6.20
C ALA A 118 3.84 -4.59 -6.40
N LEU A 119 2.50 -4.63 -6.45
CA LEU A 119 1.66 -3.44 -6.53
C LEU A 119 1.89 -2.49 -5.34
N VAL A 120 1.98 -3.05 -4.14
CA VAL A 120 2.26 -2.27 -2.92
C VAL A 120 3.65 -1.66 -2.96
N ALA A 121 4.67 -2.46 -3.28
CA ALA A 121 6.04 -1.98 -3.39
C ALA A 121 6.15 -0.85 -4.42
N GLU A 122 5.47 -0.98 -5.57
CA GLU A 122 5.42 0.05 -6.59
C GLU A 122 4.78 1.34 -6.10
N SER A 123 3.66 1.28 -5.39
CA SER A 123 3.01 2.47 -4.83
C SER A 123 3.93 3.24 -3.88
N GLN A 124 4.76 2.54 -3.09
CA GLN A 124 5.74 3.15 -2.20
C GLN A 124 6.92 3.76 -2.98
N MET A 125 7.37 3.08 -4.05
CA MET A 125 8.49 3.56 -4.85
C MET A 125 8.18 4.81 -5.64
N ARG A 126 6.95 4.95 -6.15
CA ARG A 126 6.51 6.15 -6.88
C ARG A 126 6.61 7.42 -6.07
N VAL A 127 6.54 7.32 -4.75
CA VAL A 127 6.70 8.47 -3.85
C VAL A 127 8.17 8.94 -3.78
N VAL A 128 9.10 8.01 -3.97
CA VAL A 128 10.55 8.27 -3.81
C VAL A 128 11.24 8.51 -5.15
N TYR A 129 10.77 7.85 -6.21
CA TYR A 129 11.37 7.89 -7.53
C TYR A 129 10.39 8.40 -8.59
N GLN A 130 10.89 9.25 -9.49
CA GLN A 130 10.21 9.64 -10.72
C GLN A 130 10.81 8.82 -11.87
N GLY A 131 9.97 8.07 -12.60
CA GLY A 131 10.43 7.23 -13.70
C GLY A 131 9.28 6.73 -14.58
N GLU A 132 9.64 6.05 -15.67
CA GLU A 132 8.65 5.47 -16.58
C GLU A 132 7.99 4.22 -16.00
N ALA A 133 6.73 3.99 -16.38
CA ALA A 133 5.92 2.86 -15.93
C ALA A 133 6.60 1.49 -16.12
N SER A 134 7.31 1.30 -17.23
CA SER A 134 8.01 0.04 -17.54
C SER A 134 9.16 -0.26 -16.57
N GLN A 135 9.82 0.78 -16.08
CA GLN A 135 10.91 0.66 -15.11
C GLN A 135 10.36 0.25 -13.74
N PHE A 136 9.21 0.80 -13.35
CA PHE A 136 8.56 0.46 -12.07
C PHE A 136 8.16 -1.01 -11.99
N ILE A 137 7.60 -1.60 -13.07
CA ILE A 137 7.25 -3.02 -13.08
C ILE A 137 8.50 -3.88 -12.84
N LYS A 138 9.55 -3.67 -13.64
CA LYS A 138 10.80 -4.44 -13.50
C LYS A 138 11.39 -4.29 -12.11
N PHE A 139 11.41 -3.07 -11.60
CA PHE A 139 12.00 -2.77 -10.31
C PHE A 139 11.17 -3.34 -9.15
N SER A 140 9.84 -3.32 -9.22
CA SER A 140 8.97 -3.90 -8.20
C SER A 140 9.19 -5.41 -8.04
N PHE A 141 9.28 -6.14 -9.16
CA PHE A 141 9.59 -7.58 -9.11
C PHE A 141 11.02 -7.84 -8.64
N PHE A 142 12.01 -7.06 -9.09
CA PHE A 142 13.37 -7.17 -8.62
C PHE A 142 13.48 -6.90 -7.12
N GLN A 143 12.76 -5.91 -6.63
CA GLN A 143 12.71 -5.56 -5.21
C GLN A 143 12.11 -6.68 -4.35
N LEU A 144 11.13 -7.45 -4.84
CA LEU A 144 10.61 -8.61 -4.11
C LEU A 144 11.73 -9.62 -3.75
N LEU A 145 12.73 -9.75 -4.62
CA LEU A 145 13.86 -10.64 -4.41
C LEU A 145 14.96 -10.01 -3.54
N VAL A 146 15.23 -8.72 -3.72
CA VAL A 146 16.33 -8.01 -3.05
C VAL A 146 15.97 -7.58 -1.63
N THR A 147 14.70 -7.30 -1.36
CA THR A 147 14.23 -6.86 -0.04
C THR A 147 13.24 -7.84 0.59
N PRO A 148 13.67 -9.05 0.99
CA PRO A 148 12.75 -10.05 1.54
C PRO A 148 12.14 -9.64 2.88
N ARG A 149 12.85 -8.86 3.71
CA ARG A 149 12.37 -8.44 5.04
C ARG A 149 11.12 -7.56 5.00
N PRO A 150 11.08 -6.39 4.28
CA PRO A 150 9.87 -5.59 4.19
C PRO A 150 8.73 -6.35 3.52
N ASN A 151 9.00 -7.22 2.55
CA ASN A 151 7.98 -8.03 1.89
C ASN A 151 7.34 -9.04 2.86
N LEU A 152 8.15 -9.73 3.67
CA LEU A 152 7.65 -10.64 4.70
C LEU A 152 6.83 -9.90 5.77
N LEU A 153 7.32 -8.74 6.24
CA LEU A 153 6.59 -7.90 7.19
C LEU A 153 5.27 -7.42 6.59
N THR A 154 5.28 -7.00 5.32
CA THR A 154 4.06 -6.62 4.58
C THR A 154 3.07 -7.76 4.52
N LEU A 155 3.52 -8.97 4.21
CA LEU A 155 2.68 -10.16 4.15
C LEU A 155 2.03 -10.46 5.52
N VAL A 156 2.84 -10.55 6.56
CA VAL A 156 2.36 -10.83 7.93
C VAL A 156 1.37 -9.74 8.38
N TYR A 157 1.71 -8.47 8.16
CA TYR A 157 0.86 -7.36 8.53
C TYR A 157 -0.46 -7.34 7.75
N SER A 158 -0.42 -7.66 6.46
CA SER A 158 -1.62 -7.80 5.62
C SER A 158 -2.53 -8.93 6.09
N LEU A 159 -1.96 -10.07 6.50
CA LEU A 159 -2.74 -11.17 7.09
C LEU A 159 -3.42 -10.77 8.39
N VAL A 160 -2.72 -10.02 9.26
CA VAL A 160 -3.32 -9.49 10.50
C VAL A 160 -4.46 -8.53 10.17
N ILE A 161 -4.27 -7.62 9.20
CA ILE A 161 -5.34 -6.70 8.78
C ILE A 161 -6.54 -7.47 8.21
N VAL A 162 -6.33 -8.47 7.35
CA VAL A 162 -7.41 -9.29 6.82
C VAL A 162 -8.18 -9.98 7.96
N TRP A 163 -7.48 -10.51 8.94
CA TRP A 163 -8.12 -11.11 10.12
C TRP A 163 -8.97 -10.08 10.91
N VAL A 164 -8.43 -8.87 11.12
CA VAL A 164 -9.18 -7.77 11.78
C VAL A 164 -10.40 -7.35 10.95
N VAL A 165 -10.26 -7.24 9.61
CA VAL A 165 -11.37 -6.93 8.70
C VAL A 165 -12.49 -7.95 8.82
N MET A 166 -12.16 -9.24 8.87
CA MET A 166 -13.13 -10.32 8.98
C MET A 166 -13.84 -10.33 10.34
N THR A 167 -13.13 -9.92 11.41
CA THR A 167 -13.68 -9.91 12.77
C THR A 167 -14.44 -8.62 13.09
N PHE A 168 -13.93 -7.46 12.63
CA PHE A 168 -14.48 -6.14 12.93
C PHE A 168 -14.59 -5.26 11.66
N PRO A 169 -15.53 -5.55 10.75
CA PRO A 169 -15.59 -4.90 9.45
C PRO A 169 -15.77 -3.37 9.53
N ALA A 170 -16.52 -2.86 10.51
CA ALA A 170 -16.73 -1.43 10.67
C ALA A 170 -15.44 -0.68 11.07
N LEU A 171 -14.65 -1.22 11.99
CA LEU A 171 -13.36 -0.66 12.38
C LEU A 171 -12.34 -0.77 11.24
N ALA A 172 -12.39 -1.86 10.51
CA ALA A 172 -11.53 -2.10 9.38
C ALA A 172 -11.72 -1.06 8.27
N PHE A 173 -12.97 -0.71 7.97
CA PHE A 173 -13.27 0.32 6.97
C PHE A 173 -12.62 1.67 7.30
N ILE A 174 -12.55 2.04 8.58
CA ILE A 174 -12.00 3.32 9.03
C ILE A 174 -10.48 3.27 9.18
N PHE A 175 -9.92 2.17 9.70
CA PHE A 175 -8.53 2.14 10.13
C PHE A 175 -7.61 1.26 9.27
N ALA A 176 -8.14 0.24 8.59
CA ALA A 176 -7.31 -0.77 7.92
C ALA A 176 -6.38 -0.15 6.86
N VAL A 177 -6.92 0.68 5.96
CA VAL A 177 -6.14 1.25 4.87
C VAL A 177 -5.06 2.23 5.36
N PRO A 178 -5.37 3.27 6.18
CA PRO A 178 -4.32 4.19 6.63
C PRO A 178 -3.29 3.49 7.53
N LEU A 179 -3.69 2.55 8.40
CA LEU A 179 -2.75 1.76 9.18
C LEU A 179 -1.83 0.92 8.28
N TRP A 180 -2.42 0.29 7.26
CA TRP A 180 -1.66 -0.50 6.30
C TRP A 180 -0.64 0.36 5.54
N VAL A 181 -1.07 1.47 4.96
CA VAL A 181 -0.21 2.40 4.21
C VAL A 181 0.91 2.96 5.07
N THR A 182 0.59 3.46 6.28
CA THR A 182 1.60 4.08 7.17
C THR A 182 2.64 3.07 7.66
N SER A 183 2.21 1.84 7.96
CA SER A 183 3.12 0.77 8.39
C SER A 183 4.03 0.32 7.25
N LEU A 184 3.48 0.13 6.06
CA LEU A 184 4.24 -0.25 4.87
C LEU A 184 5.26 0.81 4.49
N SER A 185 4.83 2.07 4.42
CA SER A 185 5.74 3.19 4.15
C SER A 185 6.92 3.19 5.12
N SER A 186 6.67 2.97 6.40
CA SER A 186 7.72 2.87 7.42
C SER A 186 8.67 1.69 7.20
N PHE A 187 8.15 0.52 6.79
CA PHE A 187 8.97 -0.67 6.54
C PHE A 187 9.88 -0.48 5.32
N TYR A 188 9.31 -0.03 4.19
CA TYR A 188 10.07 0.18 2.96
C TYR A 188 11.10 1.31 3.10
N LEU A 189 10.72 2.46 3.66
CA LEU A 189 11.64 3.58 3.84
C LEU A 189 12.83 3.24 4.74
N ARG A 190 12.61 2.50 5.83
CA ARG A 190 13.69 2.05 6.72
C ARG A 190 14.68 1.14 6.00
N GLU A 191 14.16 0.19 5.20
CA GLU A 191 15.02 -0.75 4.48
C GLU A 191 15.81 -0.05 3.35
N TRP A 192 15.17 0.85 2.61
CA TRP A 192 15.83 1.61 1.56
C TRP A 192 16.91 2.56 2.08
N ARG A 193 16.68 3.20 3.23
CA ARG A 193 17.72 3.97 3.93
C ARG A 193 18.88 3.05 4.35
N ARG A 194 18.58 1.88 4.88
CA ARG A 194 19.61 0.91 5.28
C ARG A 194 20.46 0.42 4.10
N GLN A 195 19.84 0.28 2.93
CA GLN A 195 20.53 -0.11 1.70
C GLN A 195 21.23 1.04 0.98
N GLY A 196 21.11 2.28 1.50
CA GLY A 196 21.70 3.47 0.86
C GLY A 196 20.99 3.91 -0.42
N VAL A 197 19.80 3.39 -0.69
CA VAL A 197 18.98 3.73 -1.86
C VAL A 197 18.39 5.14 -1.72
N ILE A 198 18.11 5.56 -0.48
CA ILE A 198 17.61 6.89 -0.15
C ILE A 198 18.62 7.56 0.82
N PRO A 199 18.91 8.86 0.63
CA PRO A 199 19.74 9.60 1.57
C PRO A 199 19.19 9.53 3.01
N HIS A 200 20.07 9.43 4.00
CA HIS A 200 19.68 9.58 5.39
C HIS A 200 19.13 10.99 5.61
N GLU A 201 17.95 11.11 6.23
CA GLU A 201 17.47 12.41 6.71
C GLU A 201 18.51 12.96 7.70
N PRO A 202 18.93 14.22 7.56
CA PRO A 202 19.78 14.83 8.59
C PRO A 202 19.08 14.78 9.94
N GLU A 203 19.84 14.46 10.99
CA GLU A 203 19.33 14.22 12.36
C GLU A 203 18.61 15.44 12.99
N GLU A 204 18.74 16.62 12.39
CA GLU A 204 18.11 17.86 12.86
C GLU A 204 16.57 17.85 12.86
N SER A 205 15.93 16.93 12.12
CA SER A 205 14.45 16.88 12.08
C SER A 205 13.82 16.05 13.21
N GLN A 206 14.61 15.43 14.07
CA GLN A 206 14.10 14.59 15.18
C GLN A 206 13.97 15.33 16.53
N SER A 207 14.37 16.60 16.59
CA SER A 207 14.40 17.39 17.83
C SER A 207 13.31 18.46 17.98
N LEU A 208 12.24 18.37 17.18
CA LEU A 208 11.10 19.31 17.29
C LEU A 208 9.79 18.59 17.64
#